data_a8561ac7d1cb647714f49b0455e22a7e
#
_entry.id   a8561ac7d1cb647714f49b0455e22a7e
#
_cell.length_a   1.000
_cell.length_b   1.000
_cell.length_c   1.000
_cell.angle_alpha   90.00
_cell.angle_beta   90.00
_cell.angle_gamma   90.00
#
_symmetry.space_group_name_H-M   'P 1'
#
loop_
_entity.id
_entity.type
_entity.pdbx_description
1 polymer ?
#
loop_
_entity_poly.entity_id
_entity_poly.type
_entity_poly.pdbx_seq_one_letter_code
_entity_poly.pdbx_strand_id
1 'polypeptide(L)'
;MKGLLNMYKKIDRSKESGRDEKEDMQVVKRARVEQETLDNKVAVDFLIVGAQKAGTTALVTNLNKHSDVFVKNECQFFTFCWGFGPSWYREQLRTPKRVVGEKTPELIYCDECAPRIKQVCPDAKFIFCIRDPINRLVVLTFFERKDGSLQYTT
;
A
#
# COMPACT_ATOMS: atom_id res chain seq x y z
N MET A 1 14.07 17.18 6.02
CA MET A 1 14.43 18.23 6.99
C MET A 1 15.17 19.44 6.39
N LYS A 2 16.18 19.26 5.50
CA LYS A 2 16.93 20.40 4.89
C LYS A 2 16.07 21.34 4.04
N GLY A 3 15.05 20.87 3.34
CA GLY A 3 14.15 21.70 2.50
C GLY A 3 13.28 22.66 3.29
N LEU A 4 12.67 22.19 4.39
CA LEU A 4 11.85 23.03 5.28
C LEU A 4 12.70 24.12 5.97
N LEU A 5 13.89 23.77 6.43
CA LEU A 5 14.82 24.72 7.08
C LEU A 5 15.26 25.85 6.12
N ASN A 6 15.49 25.52 4.83
CA ASN A 6 15.79 26.52 3.80
C ASN A 6 14.59 27.42 3.49
N MET A 7 13.38 26.89 3.55
CA MET A 7 12.16 27.66 3.33
C MET A 7 11.87 28.61 4.50
N TYR A 8 12.08 28.16 5.75
CA TYR A 8 12.01 29.03 6.94
C TYR A 8 13.02 30.18 6.89
N LYS A 9 14.27 29.92 6.46
CA LYS A 9 15.30 30.95 6.27
C LYS A 9 14.94 31.94 5.15
N LYS A 10 14.16 31.53 4.13
CA LYS A 10 13.69 32.40 3.04
C LYS A 10 12.54 33.30 3.49
N ILE A 11 11.68 32.81 4.38
CA ILE A 11 10.56 33.57 5.00
C ILE A 11 11.11 34.62 5.98
N ASP A 12 12.15 34.30 6.73
CA ASP A 12 12.78 35.24 7.66
C ASP A 12 13.45 36.45 6.96
N ARG A 13 13.96 36.21 5.74
CA ARG A 13 14.45 37.29 4.87
C ARG A 13 13.34 38.13 4.21
N SER A 14 12.11 37.62 4.11
CA SER A 14 10.98 38.34 3.48
C SER A 14 10.30 39.30 4.43
N LYS A 15 10.57 39.26 5.74
CA LYS A 15 10.10 40.25 6.71
C LYS A 15 10.60 41.68 6.43
N GLU A 16 11.65 41.81 5.63
CA GLU A 16 12.18 43.11 5.20
C GLU A 16 11.44 43.72 3.98
N SER A 17 10.51 42.98 3.34
CA SER A 17 9.89 43.42 2.06
C SER A 17 8.37 43.61 2.07
N GLY A 18 7.71 43.78 3.22
CA GLY A 18 6.30 44.21 3.30
C GLY A 18 5.27 43.24 2.70
N ARG A 19 5.57 41.93 2.64
CA ARG A 19 4.61 40.90 2.21
C ARG A 19 3.59 40.60 3.31
N ASP A 20 2.36 40.25 2.88
CA ASP A 20 1.26 39.91 3.78
C ASP A 20 1.59 38.61 4.54
N GLU A 21 1.71 38.67 5.87
CA GLU A 21 1.98 37.54 6.76
C GLU A 21 0.96 36.39 6.59
N LYS A 22 -0.24 36.68 6.10
CA LYS A 22 -1.29 35.69 5.82
C LYS A 22 -0.98 34.85 4.58
N GLU A 23 -0.40 35.45 3.54
CA GLU A 23 0.04 34.71 2.35
C GLU A 23 1.20 33.77 2.67
N ASP A 24 2.19 34.24 3.41
CA ASP A 24 3.34 33.43 3.81
C ASP A 24 2.91 32.25 4.69
N MET A 25 1.94 32.44 5.59
CA MET A 25 1.40 31.37 6.43
C MET A 25 0.60 30.33 5.61
N GLN A 26 -0.11 30.76 4.56
CA GLN A 26 -0.81 29.84 3.66
C GLN A 26 0.18 28.99 2.84
N VAL A 27 1.26 29.57 2.35
CA VAL A 27 2.31 28.86 1.62
C VAL A 27 2.97 27.80 2.50
N VAL A 28 3.29 28.14 3.75
CA VAL A 28 3.86 27.17 4.72
C VAL A 28 2.89 26.03 5.02
N LYS A 29 1.60 26.32 5.22
CA LYS A 29 0.58 25.30 5.46
C LYS A 29 0.44 24.34 4.27
N ARG A 30 0.40 24.89 3.03
CA ARG A 30 0.34 24.07 1.81
C ARG A 30 1.56 23.17 1.67
N ALA A 31 2.76 23.71 1.84
CA ALA A 31 4.00 22.93 1.75
C ALA A 31 4.07 21.82 2.82
N ARG A 32 3.56 22.06 4.04
CA ARG A 32 3.48 21.04 5.08
C ARG A 32 2.52 19.93 4.71
N VAL A 33 1.33 20.25 4.19
CA VAL A 33 0.34 19.28 3.72
C VAL A 33 0.89 18.45 2.54
N GLU A 34 1.58 19.09 1.60
CA GLU A 34 2.23 18.40 0.48
C GLU A 34 3.34 17.45 0.97
N GLN A 35 4.15 17.88 1.93
CA GLN A 35 5.19 17.02 2.51
C GLN A 35 4.60 15.84 3.28
N GLU A 36 3.58 16.06 4.11
CA GLU A 36 2.86 14.97 4.81
C GLU A 36 2.22 14.00 3.83
N THR A 37 1.71 14.49 2.70
CA THR A 37 1.12 13.66 1.64
C THR A 37 2.20 12.82 0.94
N LEU A 38 3.37 13.39 0.67
CA LEU A 38 4.51 12.67 0.07
C LEU A 38 5.08 11.63 1.03
N ASP A 39 5.20 11.95 2.31
CA ASP A 39 5.70 11.03 3.34
C ASP A 39 4.76 9.84 3.57
N ASN A 40 3.48 10.00 3.27
CA ASN A 40 2.48 8.93 3.35
C ASN A 40 2.43 8.02 2.13
N LYS A 41 3.04 8.40 0.99
CA LYS A 41 3.08 7.55 -0.20
C LYS A 41 4.14 6.47 -0.09
N VAL A 42 3.77 5.26 -0.50
CA VAL A 42 4.67 4.11 -0.59
C VAL A 42 4.75 3.67 -2.06
N ALA A 43 5.97 3.53 -2.57
CA ALA A 43 6.20 3.06 -3.93
C ALA A 43 5.93 1.55 -4.00
N VAL A 44 4.80 1.21 -4.61
CA VAL A 44 4.38 -0.16 -4.93
C VAL A 44 3.93 -0.17 -6.37
N ASP A 45 4.53 -1.02 -7.20
CA ASP A 45 4.23 -1.08 -8.63
C ASP A 45 2.92 -1.83 -8.89
N PHE A 46 2.62 -2.87 -8.09
CA PHE A 46 1.40 -3.64 -8.21
C PHE A 46 0.95 -4.34 -6.93
N LEU A 47 -0.37 -4.58 -6.86
CA LEU A 47 -1.01 -5.35 -5.79
C LEU A 47 -1.75 -6.56 -6.40
N ILE A 48 -1.47 -7.76 -5.88
CA ILE A 48 -2.22 -8.98 -6.19
C ILE A 48 -3.36 -9.08 -5.17
N VAL A 49 -4.54 -8.60 -5.57
CA VAL A 49 -5.67 -8.35 -4.67
C VAL A 49 -6.59 -9.53 -4.43
N GLY A 50 -6.34 -10.66 -5.09
CA GLY A 50 -7.16 -11.88 -4.95
C GLY A 50 -7.43 -12.52 -6.32
N ALA A 51 -8.34 -13.49 -6.38
CA ALA A 51 -9.16 -14.02 -5.28
C ALA A 51 -8.40 -15.13 -4.52
N GLN A 52 -8.79 -15.34 -3.27
CA GLN A 52 -8.27 -16.50 -2.50
C GLN A 52 -8.53 -17.82 -3.25
N LYS A 53 -7.55 -18.73 -3.18
CA LYS A 53 -7.58 -20.06 -3.84
C LYS A 53 -7.66 -20.02 -5.38
N ALA A 54 -7.33 -18.86 -5.96
CA ALA A 54 -7.22 -18.68 -7.42
C ALA A 54 -5.78 -18.80 -7.96
N GLY A 55 -4.81 -19.23 -7.14
CA GLY A 55 -3.42 -19.42 -7.57
C GLY A 55 -2.48 -18.23 -7.28
N THR A 56 -2.89 -17.28 -6.47
CA THR A 56 -2.09 -16.09 -6.12
C THR A 56 -0.72 -16.44 -5.53
N THR A 57 -0.62 -17.49 -4.69
CA THR A 57 0.65 -17.95 -4.11
C THR A 57 1.60 -18.52 -5.17
N ALA A 58 1.07 -19.30 -6.14
CA ALA A 58 1.88 -19.80 -7.24
C ALA A 58 2.41 -18.66 -8.13
N LEU A 59 1.57 -17.63 -8.37
CA LEU A 59 1.98 -16.43 -9.08
C LEU A 59 3.13 -15.71 -8.36
N VAL A 60 3.02 -15.46 -7.05
CA VAL A 60 4.08 -14.85 -6.23
C VAL A 60 5.37 -15.65 -6.30
N THR A 61 5.28 -16.98 -6.16
CA THR A 61 6.45 -17.86 -6.23
C THR A 61 7.16 -17.74 -7.58
N ASN A 62 6.42 -17.64 -8.68
CA ASN A 62 7.00 -17.48 -10.01
C ASN A 62 7.57 -16.08 -10.25
N LEU A 63 6.87 -15.03 -9.83
CA LEU A 63 7.35 -13.65 -9.97
C LEU A 63 8.65 -13.42 -9.18
N ASN A 64 8.75 -13.98 -7.98
CA ASN A 64 9.95 -13.84 -7.13
C ASN A 64 11.19 -14.58 -7.69
N LYS A 65 11.04 -15.45 -8.69
CA LYS A 65 12.18 -16.05 -9.42
C LYS A 65 12.88 -15.03 -10.33
N HIS A 66 12.18 -13.95 -10.71
CA HIS A 66 12.78 -12.91 -11.56
C HIS A 66 13.76 -12.05 -10.76
N SER A 67 14.92 -11.71 -11.38
CA SER A 67 15.99 -10.95 -10.74
C SER A 67 15.53 -9.58 -10.24
N ASP A 68 14.66 -8.90 -10.98
CA ASP A 68 14.26 -7.52 -10.75
C ASP A 68 12.93 -7.37 -9.99
N VAL A 69 12.22 -8.47 -9.70
CA VAL A 69 10.89 -8.44 -9.09
C VAL A 69 10.92 -8.94 -7.66
N PHE A 70 10.31 -8.19 -6.76
CA PHE A 70 10.04 -8.61 -5.39
C PHE A 70 8.55 -8.49 -5.12
N VAL A 71 7.95 -9.58 -4.64
CA VAL A 71 6.55 -9.58 -4.18
C VAL A 71 6.51 -9.99 -2.72
N LYS A 72 6.09 -9.09 -1.86
CA LYS A 72 5.80 -9.38 -0.46
C LYS A 72 4.54 -10.23 -0.36
N ASN A 73 4.63 -11.34 0.35
CA ASN A 73 3.51 -12.25 0.54
C ASN A 73 2.75 -11.89 1.82
N GLU A 74 1.45 -11.61 1.69
CA GLU A 74 0.48 -11.41 2.79
C GLU A 74 0.97 -10.45 3.86
N CYS A 75 1.30 -9.20 3.45
CA CYS A 75 1.68 -8.13 4.35
C CYS A 75 0.51 -7.68 5.23
N GLN A 76 -0.73 -7.84 4.75
CA GLN A 76 -1.97 -7.49 5.46
C GLN A 76 -2.06 -6.03 5.88
N PHE A 77 -1.29 -5.14 5.21
CA PHE A 77 -1.22 -3.73 5.62
C PHE A 77 -2.57 -3.04 5.51
N PHE A 78 -3.23 -3.12 4.36
CA PHE A 78 -4.50 -2.43 4.12
C PHE A 78 -5.68 -3.02 4.89
N THR A 79 -5.55 -4.25 5.40
CA THR A 79 -6.55 -4.95 6.21
C THR A 79 -6.26 -4.77 7.71
N PHE A 80 -5.50 -5.69 8.30
CA PHE A 80 -5.30 -5.77 9.75
C PHE A 80 -4.19 -4.87 10.29
N CYS A 81 -3.21 -4.51 9.46
CA CYS A 81 -2.01 -3.78 9.88
C CYS A 81 -2.07 -2.27 9.58
N TRP A 82 -3.25 -1.74 9.21
CA TRP A 82 -3.41 -0.33 8.86
C TRP A 82 -2.93 0.64 9.94
N GLY A 83 -3.16 0.30 11.22
CA GLY A 83 -2.76 1.11 12.37
C GLY A 83 -1.25 1.32 12.54
N PHE A 84 -0.40 0.51 11.89
CA PHE A 84 1.06 0.69 11.94
C PHE A 84 1.56 1.83 11.03
N GLY A 85 0.73 2.31 10.11
CA GLY A 85 1.01 3.43 9.24
C GLY A 85 1.92 3.12 8.03
N PRO A 86 1.97 4.08 7.06
CA PRO A 86 2.70 3.88 5.79
C PRO A 86 4.21 3.66 5.94
N SER A 87 4.83 4.20 6.98
CA SER A 87 6.26 4.00 7.25
C SER A 87 6.59 2.55 7.57
N TRP A 88 5.76 1.88 8.37
CA TRP A 88 5.88 0.46 8.63
C TRP A 88 5.72 -0.37 7.35
N TYR A 89 4.73 -0.03 6.53
CA TYR A 89 4.49 -0.73 5.26
C TYR A 89 5.68 -0.59 4.31
N ARG A 90 6.27 0.60 4.21
CA ARG A 90 7.49 0.86 3.41
C ARG A 90 8.65 -0.05 3.83
N GLU A 91 8.85 -0.25 5.14
CA GLU A 91 9.88 -1.15 5.64
C GLU A 91 9.62 -2.62 5.28
N GLN A 92 8.35 -3.06 5.25
CA GLN A 92 8.00 -4.42 4.82
C GLN A 92 8.33 -4.69 3.34
N LEU A 93 8.38 -3.65 2.53
CA LEU A 93 8.60 -3.72 1.08
C LEU A 93 10.05 -3.39 0.70
N ARG A 94 10.93 -3.17 1.68
CA ARG A 94 12.32 -2.80 1.45
C ARG A 94 13.07 -3.89 0.71
N THR A 95 13.57 -3.55 -0.48
CA THR A 95 14.30 -4.45 -1.36
C THR A 95 15.21 -3.66 -2.30
N PRO A 96 16.34 -4.21 -2.76
CA PRO A 96 17.13 -3.61 -3.83
C PRO A 96 16.54 -3.86 -5.23
N LYS A 97 15.48 -4.66 -5.37
CA LYS A 97 14.86 -4.98 -6.65
C LYS A 97 14.06 -3.81 -7.21
N ARG A 98 14.00 -3.71 -8.54
CA ARG A 98 13.43 -2.57 -9.25
C ARG A 98 11.90 -2.54 -9.24
N VAL A 99 11.26 -3.70 -9.28
CA VAL A 99 9.81 -3.83 -9.31
C VAL A 99 9.32 -4.44 -8.00
N VAL A 100 8.42 -3.74 -7.33
CA VAL A 100 7.93 -4.11 -6.00
C VAL A 100 6.44 -4.34 -6.04
N GLY A 101 6.04 -5.52 -5.63
CA GLY A 101 4.63 -5.90 -5.48
C GLY A 101 4.28 -6.39 -4.08
N GLU A 102 3.01 -6.46 -3.80
CA GLU A 102 2.46 -7.07 -2.58
C GLU A 102 1.27 -7.95 -2.94
N LYS A 103 1.08 -9.02 -2.21
CA LYS A 103 -0.04 -9.94 -2.38
C LYS A 103 -0.78 -10.14 -1.05
N THR A 104 -2.01 -9.65 -1.01
CA THR A 104 -3.00 -9.91 0.05
C THR A 104 -4.34 -10.23 -0.60
N PRO A 105 -4.72 -11.51 -0.72
CA PRO A 105 -5.91 -11.92 -1.50
C PRO A 105 -7.23 -11.44 -0.93
N GLU A 106 -7.26 -11.02 0.32
CA GLU A 106 -8.42 -10.49 1.02
C GLU A 106 -8.79 -9.07 0.58
N LEU A 107 -7.89 -8.34 -0.10
CA LEU A 107 -8.14 -6.96 -0.53
C LEU A 107 -9.39 -6.84 -1.41
N ILE A 108 -9.70 -7.88 -2.21
CA ILE A 108 -10.87 -7.90 -3.10
C ILE A 108 -12.21 -7.88 -2.36
N TYR A 109 -12.22 -8.27 -1.07
CA TYR A 109 -13.43 -8.34 -0.23
C TYR A 109 -13.50 -7.24 0.83
N CYS A 110 -12.52 -6.34 0.86
CA CYS A 110 -12.35 -5.35 1.91
C CYS A 110 -12.78 -3.97 1.40
N ASP A 111 -13.92 -3.48 1.84
CA ASP A 111 -14.49 -2.20 1.38
C ASP A 111 -13.59 -1.00 1.73
N GLU A 112 -12.97 -1.02 2.92
CA GLU A 112 -12.08 0.07 3.35
C GLU A 112 -10.71 0.03 2.66
N CYS A 113 -10.34 -1.08 2.04
CA CYS A 113 -9.02 -1.25 1.46
C CYS A 113 -8.81 -0.37 0.23
N ALA A 114 -9.82 -0.19 -0.63
CA ALA A 114 -9.69 0.62 -1.83
C ALA A 114 -9.36 2.10 -1.53
N PRO A 115 -10.05 2.81 -0.63
CA PRO A 115 -9.65 4.16 -0.24
C PRO A 115 -8.29 4.23 0.44
N ARG A 116 -7.91 3.25 1.27
CA ARG A 116 -6.58 3.17 1.89
C ARG A 116 -5.47 3.01 0.86
N ILE A 117 -5.66 2.14 -0.13
CA ILE A 117 -4.72 1.94 -1.25
C ILE A 117 -4.57 3.23 -2.04
N LYS A 118 -5.67 3.90 -2.39
CA LYS A 118 -5.64 5.17 -3.11
C LYS A 118 -4.86 6.25 -2.35
N GLN A 119 -4.94 6.25 -1.04
CA GLN A 119 -4.23 7.20 -0.19
C GLN A 119 -2.71 6.95 -0.17
N VAL A 120 -2.28 5.67 -0.08
CA VAL A 120 -0.89 5.28 0.17
C VAL A 120 -0.15 4.88 -1.10
N CYS A 121 -0.81 4.19 -2.03
CA CYS A 121 -0.23 3.66 -3.27
C CYS A 121 -1.11 4.02 -4.48
N PRO A 122 -1.33 5.32 -4.79
CA PRO A 122 -2.29 5.75 -5.81
C PRO A 122 -1.98 5.25 -7.22
N ASP A 123 -0.72 4.95 -7.51
CA ASP A 123 -0.23 4.55 -8.82
C ASP A 123 -0.06 3.03 -8.98
N ALA A 124 -0.33 2.26 -7.92
CA ALA A 124 -0.22 0.80 -7.94
C ALA A 124 -1.22 0.17 -8.91
N LYS A 125 -0.73 -0.78 -9.71
CA LYS A 125 -1.58 -1.58 -10.62
C LYS A 125 -2.18 -2.75 -9.86
N PHE A 126 -3.37 -3.21 -10.29
CA PHE A 126 -4.04 -4.35 -9.67
C PHE A 126 -3.94 -5.59 -10.54
N ILE A 127 -3.60 -6.72 -9.92
CA ILE A 127 -3.61 -8.04 -10.53
C ILE A 127 -4.71 -8.87 -9.85
N PHE A 128 -5.67 -9.33 -10.67
CA PHE A 128 -6.76 -10.21 -10.25
C PHE A 128 -6.50 -11.62 -10.78
N CYS A 129 -6.39 -12.60 -9.88
CA CYS A 129 -6.36 -14.01 -10.25
C CYS A 129 -7.77 -14.56 -10.25
N ILE A 130 -8.21 -15.05 -11.41
CA ILE A 130 -9.56 -15.62 -11.59
C ILE A 130 -9.42 -17.13 -11.73
N ARG A 131 -10.34 -17.85 -11.14
CA ARG A 131 -10.46 -19.31 -11.23
C ARG A 131 -11.93 -19.68 -11.38
N ASP A 132 -12.19 -20.82 -12.04
CA ASP A 132 -13.53 -21.40 -12.09
C ASP A 132 -14.15 -21.47 -10.69
N PRO A 133 -15.39 -20.98 -10.49
CA PRO A 133 -15.98 -20.87 -9.16
C PRO A 133 -16.13 -22.19 -8.45
N ILE A 134 -16.49 -23.27 -9.17
CA ILE A 134 -16.71 -24.61 -8.62
C ILE A 134 -15.37 -25.17 -8.15
N ASN A 135 -14.35 -25.13 -8.99
CA ASN A 135 -13.01 -25.58 -8.64
C ASN A 135 -12.39 -24.77 -7.50
N ARG A 136 -12.70 -23.46 -7.43
CA ARG A 136 -12.26 -22.61 -6.34
C ARG A 136 -12.93 -22.99 -5.01
N LEU A 137 -14.25 -23.23 -5.04
CA LEU A 137 -15.02 -23.64 -3.87
C LEU A 137 -14.51 -24.98 -3.31
N VAL A 138 -14.27 -25.96 -4.17
CA VAL A 138 -13.71 -27.26 -3.76
C VAL A 138 -12.39 -27.07 -3.01
N VAL A 139 -11.46 -26.29 -3.56
CA VAL A 139 -10.16 -26.04 -2.90
C VAL A 139 -10.33 -25.27 -1.60
N LEU A 140 -11.24 -24.31 -1.52
CA LEU A 140 -11.53 -23.55 -0.31
C LEU A 140 -12.05 -24.49 0.80
N THR A 141 -13.03 -25.36 0.50
CA THR A 141 -13.60 -26.31 1.44
C THR A 141 -12.56 -27.31 1.98
N PHE A 142 -11.67 -27.80 1.13
CA PHE A 142 -10.59 -28.69 1.60
C PHE A 142 -9.56 -27.98 2.47
N PHE A 143 -9.30 -26.72 2.22
CA PHE A 143 -8.35 -25.93 3.00
C PHE A 143 -8.90 -25.64 4.40
N GLU A 144 -10.13 -25.17 4.50
CA GLU A 144 -10.79 -24.87 5.78
C GLU A 144 -10.95 -26.12 6.66
N ARG A 145 -11.20 -27.30 6.05
CA ARG A 145 -11.24 -28.57 6.80
C ARG A 145 -9.92 -28.92 7.49
N LYS A 146 -8.79 -28.56 6.89
CA LYS A 146 -7.46 -28.82 7.50
C LYS A 146 -7.20 -27.92 8.71
N ASP A 147 -7.73 -26.70 8.69
CA ASP A 147 -7.54 -25.73 9.78
C ASP A 147 -8.59 -25.88 10.91
N GLY A 148 -9.56 -26.80 10.77
CA GLY A 148 -10.59 -27.04 11.79
C GLY A 148 -11.62 -25.89 11.92
N SER A 149 -11.64 -24.95 10.99
CA SER A 149 -12.42 -23.70 11.08
C SER A 149 -13.80 -23.76 10.42
N LEU A 150 -14.24 -24.90 9.86
CA LEU A 150 -15.58 -25.03 9.28
C LEU A 150 -16.66 -25.11 10.38
N GLN A 151 -17.22 -23.96 10.73
CA GLN A 151 -18.52 -23.89 11.36
C GLN A 151 -19.55 -23.68 10.25
N TYR A 152 -20.37 -24.69 9.99
CA TYR A 152 -21.58 -24.52 9.17
C TYR A 152 -22.57 -23.71 9.98
N THR A 153 -22.82 -22.47 9.60
CA THR A 153 -24.06 -21.77 9.99
C THR A 153 -25.17 -22.25 9.09
N THR A 154 -26.08 -23.04 9.64
CA THR A 154 -27.35 -23.40 9.04
C THR A 154 -28.27 -22.18 8.98
#